data_35a586de49e5454207e1c626726eaacf
#
_entry.id   35a586de49e5454207e1c626726eaacf
#
_cell.length_a   1.000
_cell.length_b   1.000
_cell.length_c   1.000
_cell.angle_alpha   90.00
_cell.angle_beta   90.00
_cell.angle_gamma   90.00
#
_symmetry.space_group_name_H-M   'P 1'
#
loop_
_entity.id
_entity.type
_entity.pdbx_description
1 polymer ?
#
loop_
_entity_poly.entity_id
_entity_poly.type
_entity_poly.pdbx_seq_one_letter_code
_entity_poly.pdbx_strand_id
1 'polypeptide(L)'
;MNLKKIARLKKQYGLTTQIRKKNPYNIALKRGLEHRTAPNILQQHFNADIPDRIYSTDISYLIYKGGQRAYLSATKDLATKEIVAFNVSRDLSVKTAFIGLEDVLKHKKCSNLIIHSDQGVHYTHPMYVNKLKEFGVTQSMSRKGNCLDNAPIESFFGHMKDDIDIKSCQTFEEVKKLVETYIAYYNNERSQWGLNKMTPAERRCHLLNSP
;
A
#
# COMPACT_ATOMS: atom_id res chain seq x y z
N MET A 1 -19.23 31.03 -14.18
CA MET A 1 -18.79 32.40 -13.80
C MET A 1 -17.39 32.63 -14.37
N ASN A 2 -17.11 33.84 -14.96
CA ASN A 2 -15.82 34.09 -15.63
C ASN A 2 -14.70 34.35 -14.60
N LEU A 3 -13.52 33.71 -14.73
CA LEU A 3 -12.36 33.85 -13.85
C LEU A 3 -11.92 35.33 -13.67
N LYS A 4 -11.97 36.14 -14.73
CA LYS A 4 -11.70 37.60 -14.68
C LYS A 4 -12.62 38.34 -13.73
N LYS A 5 -13.92 37.98 -13.71
CA LYS A 5 -14.91 38.59 -12.81
C LYS A 5 -14.63 38.20 -11.35
N ILE A 6 -14.26 36.93 -11.11
CA ILE A 6 -13.85 36.44 -9.77
C ILE A 6 -12.64 37.21 -9.26
N ALA A 7 -11.59 37.34 -10.08
CA ALA A 7 -10.39 38.08 -9.71
C ALA A 7 -10.65 39.54 -9.36
N ARG A 8 -11.51 40.22 -10.17
CA ARG A 8 -11.94 41.62 -9.90
C ARG A 8 -12.68 41.73 -8.57
N LEU A 9 -13.65 40.84 -8.31
CA LEU A 9 -14.42 40.86 -7.06
C LEU A 9 -13.51 40.57 -5.85
N LYS A 10 -12.59 39.60 -5.94
CA LYS A 10 -11.61 39.33 -4.87
C LYS A 10 -10.80 40.58 -4.55
N LYS A 11 -10.32 41.31 -5.56
CA LYS A 11 -9.56 42.55 -5.37
C LYS A 11 -10.42 43.66 -4.78
N GLN A 12 -11.65 43.84 -5.28
CA GLN A 12 -12.59 44.89 -4.84
C GLN A 12 -13.00 44.72 -3.36
N TYR A 13 -13.19 43.49 -2.90
CA TYR A 13 -13.63 43.18 -1.54
C TYR A 13 -12.50 42.73 -0.60
N GLY A 14 -11.22 42.84 -1.01
CA GLY A 14 -10.07 42.45 -0.19
C GLY A 14 -10.05 40.98 0.18
N LEU A 15 -10.72 40.12 -0.58
CA LEU A 15 -10.82 38.69 -0.28
C LEU A 15 -9.51 37.99 -0.64
N THR A 16 -8.73 37.67 0.37
CA THR A 16 -7.49 36.89 0.24
C THR A 16 -7.71 35.43 0.65
N THR A 17 -7.24 34.51 -0.17
CA THR A 17 -7.27 33.10 0.19
C THR A 17 -6.11 32.81 1.15
N GLN A 18 -6.42 32.35 2.35
CA GLN A 18 -5.37 31.84 3.26
C GLN A 18 -4.83 30.51 2.72
N ILE A 19 -3.70 30.58 2.04
CA ILE A 19 -2.99 29.39 1.59
C ILE A 19 -2.10 28.92 2.74
N ARG A 20 -2.31 27.70 3.24
CA ARG A 20 -1.42 27.09 4.22
C ARG A 20 0.00 27.04 3.63
N LYS A 21 0.95 27.72 4.25
CA LYS A 21 2.37 27.62 3.88
C LYS A 21 2.82 26.18 4.15
N LYS A 22 3.39 25.54 3.15
CA LYS A 22 4.00 24.21 3.33
C LYS A 22 5.17 24.36 4.30
N ASN A 23 5.29 23.44 5.27
CA ASN A 23 6.39 23.44 6.21
C ASN A 23 7.73 23.32 5.43
N PRO A 24 8.69 24.27 5.58
CA PRO A 24 9.98 24.24 4.87
C PRO A 24 10.76 22.94 5.14
N TYR A 25 10.67 22.41 6.36
CA TYR A 25 11.28 21.13 6.73
C TYR A 25 10.75 19.96 5.89
N ASN A 26 9.43 19.90 5.67
CA ASN A 26 8.83 18.87 4.81
C ASN A 26 9.22 19.04 3.33
N ILE A 27 9.51 20.26 2.88
CA ILE A 27 10.00 20.50 1.51
C ILE A 27 11.45 20.03 1.37
N ALA A 28 12.30 20.32 2.35
CA ALA A 28 13.70 19.89 2.38
C ALA A 28 13.80 18.35 2.48
N LEU A 29 12.99 17.74 3.35
CA LEU A 29 12.91 16.28 3.48
C LEU A 29 12.47 15.63 2.17
N LYS A 30 11.44 16.17 1.50
CA LYS A 30 10.98 15.67 0.21
C LYS A 30 12.05 15.76 -0.89
N ARG A 31 12.83 16.87 -0.94
CA ARG A 31 13.94 17.02 -1.90
C ARG A 31 15.03 15.98 -1.67
N GLY A 32 15.38 15.69 -0.41
CA GLY A 32 16.34 14.64 -0.07
C GLY A 32 15.85 13.21 -0.43
N LEU A 33 14.54 12.99 -0.44
CA LEU A 33 13.92 11.71 -0.78
C LEU A 33 13.77 11.50 -2.30
N GLU A 34 13.68 12.57 -3.09
CA GLU A 34 13.57 12.49 -4.56
C GLU A 34 14.76 11.77 -5.22
N HIS A 35 15.94 11.81 -4.59
CA HIS A 35 17.14 11.09 -5.06
C HIS A 35 17.16 9.59 -4.69
N ARG A 36 16.17 9.07 -4.00
CA ARG A 36 16.10 7.67 -3.51
C ARG A 36 14.91 6.90 -4.07
N THR A 37 14.22 7.45 -5.05
CA THR A 37 13.11 6.77 -5.70
C THR A 37 13.62 5.75 -6.70
N ALA A 38 13.00 4.56 -6.71
CA ALA A 38 13.22 3.55 -7.72
C ALA A 38 12.38 3.85 -8.98
N PRO A 39 12.79 3.38 -10.18
CA PRO A 39 12.00 3.54 -11.38
C PRO A 39 10.68 2.78 -11.30
N ASN A 40 9.66 3.24 -12.02
CA ASN A 40 8.43 2.48 -12.21
C ASN A 40 8.65 1.38 -13.25
N ILE A 41 8.93 0.16 -12.78
CA ILE A 41 9.17 -1.00 -13.66
C ILE A 41 7.84 -1.56 -14.17
N LEU A 42 6.79 -1.52 -13.34
CA LEU A 42 5.50 -2.14 -13.69
C LEU A 42 4.71 -1.36 -14.75
N GLN A 43 4.81 -0.03 -14.78
CA GLN A 43 4.10 0.82 -15.74
C GLN A 43 2.61 0.47 -15.88
N GLN A 44 1.94 0.16 -14.75
CA GLN A 44 0.54 -0.31 -14.68
C GLN A 44 0.26 -1.70 -15.29
N HIS A 45 1.29 -2.46 -15.63
CA HIS A 45 1.11 -3.85 -16.05
C HIS A 45 1.01 -4.74 -14.80
N PHE A 46 -0.21 -4.84 -14.24
CA PHE A 46 -0.49 -5.59 -13.01
C PHE A 46 -0.92 -7.03 -13.23
N ASN A 47 -0.95 -7.48 -14.48
CA ASN A 47 -1.21 -8.87 -14.81
C ASN A 47 0.07 -9.67 -14.64
N ALA A 48 0.05 -10.58 -13.70
CA ALA A 48 1.11 -11.53 -13.44
C ALA A 48 0.50 -12.94 -13.44
N ASP A 49 1.19 -13.87 -14.10
CA ASP A 49 0.73 -15.25 -14.21
C ASP A 49 1.55 -16.19 -13.34
N ILE A 50 2.67 -15.73 -12.81
CA ILE A 50 3.58 -16.52 -11.98
C ILE A 50 3.50 -16.01 -10.54
N PRO A 51 3.07 -16.86 -9.58
CA PRO A 51 3.10 -16.53 -8.17
C PRO A 51 4.48 -16.11 -7.68
N ASP A 52 4.51 -15.24 -6.68
CA ASP A 52 5.72 -14.80 -6.00
C ASP A 52 6.75 -14.07 -6.90
N ARG A 53 6.32 -13.49 -8.03
CA ARG A 53 7.17 -12.71 -8.95
C ARG A 53 7.00 -11.20 -8.79
N ILE A 54 5.80 -10.75 -8.50
CA ILE A 54 5.48 -9.33 -8.37
C ILE A 54 4.56 -9.14 -7.17
N TYR A 55 5.05 -8.37 -6.21
CA TYR A 55 4.26 -7.95 -5.05
C TYR A 55 3.95 -6.45 -5.12
N SER A 56 2.76 -6.07 -4.71
CA SER A 56 2.40 -4.67 -4.43
C SER A 56 2.23 -4.48 -2.93
N THR A 57 2.81 -3.43 -2.37
CA THR A 57 2.78 -3.15 -0.93
C THR A 57 2.39 -1.70 -0.65
N ASP A 58 1.66 -1.49 0.44
CA ASP A 58 1.29 -0.16 0.91
C ASP A 58 0.88 -0.21 2.39
N ILE A 59 0.73 0.97 3.01
CA ILE A 59 0.30 1.13 4.39
C ILE A 59 -1.02 1.90 4.45
N SER A 60 -2.04 1.27 5.03
CA SER A 60 -3.33 1.90 5.28
C SER A 60 -3.51 2.32 6.73
N TYR A 61 -4.14 3.48 6.90
CA TYR A 61 -4.53 4.02 8.20
C TYR A 61 -5.87 3.39 8.65
N LEU A 62 -5.91 2.88 9.86
CA LEU A 62 -7.09 2.32 10.51
C LEU A 62 -7.48 3.23 11.67
N ILE A 63 -8.69 3.79 11.62
CA ILE A 63 -9.18 4.71 12.66
C ILE A 63 -10.20 3.96 13.49
N TYR A 64 -9.99 3.91 14.81
CA TYR A 64 -10.85 3.24 15.78
C TYR A 64 -11.06 4.11 17.02
N LYS A 65 -11.96 3.74 17.91
CA LYS A 65 -12.22 4.35 19.22
C LYS A 65 -11.95 5.86 19.27
N GLY A 66 -12.90 6.67 18.75
CA GLY A 66 -12.80 8.14 18.88
C GLY A 66 -11.62 8.82 18.19
N GLY A 67 -11.05 8.20 17.14
CA GLY A 67 -10.00 8.80 16.33
C GLY A 67 -8.59 8.27 16.61
N GLN A 68 -8.44 7.25 17.44
CA GLN A 68 -7.16 6.53 17.59
C GLN A 68 -6.75 5.89 16.28
N ARG A 69 -5.44 5.75 16.05
CA ARG A 69 -4.88 5.25 14.80
C ARG A 69 -4.10 3.97 15.02
N ALA A 70 -4.33 3.01 14.13
CA ALA A 70 -3.45 1.89 13.86
C ALA A 70 -3.02 1.92 12.39
N TYR A 71 -2.03 1.18 12.04
CA TYR A 71 -1.43 1.14 10.72
C TYR A 71 -1.35 -0.31 10.25
N LEU A 72 -1.93 -0.58 9.09
CA LEU A 72 -1.85 -1.89 8.43
C LEU A 72 -0.88 -1.77 7.26
N SER A 73 0.29 -2.39 7.35
CA SER A 73 1.11 -2.70 6.19
C SER A 73 0.63 -4.02 5.60
N ALA A 74 0.40 -4.05 4.29
CA ALA A 74 0.02 -5.27 3.59
C ALA A 74 0.81 -5.41 2.29
N THR A 75 1.10 -6.65 1.92
CA THR A 75 1.77 -7.01 0.67
C THR A 75 0.93 -8.05 -0.06
N LYS A 76 0.59 -7.73 -1.29
CA LYS A 76 -0.28 -8.52 -2.16
C LYS A 76 0.50 -9.09 -3.32
N ASP A 77 0.36 -10.38 -3.57
CA ASP A 77 0.84 -11.03 -4.79
C ASP A 77 -0.07 -10.66 -5.98
N LEU A 78 0.51 -10.15 -7.05
CA LEU A 78 -0.28 -9.71 -8.21
C LEU A 78 -0.79 -10.87 -9.07
N ALA A 79 -0.19 -12.05 -9.03
CA ALA A 79 -0.65 -13.23 -9.77
C ALA A 79 -1.86 -13.90 -9.08
N THR A 80 -1.74 -14.13 -7.78
CA THR A 80 -2.74 -14.84 -7.00
C THR A 80 -3.78 -13.94 -6.37
N LYS A 81 -3.50 -12.63 -6.23
CA LYS A 81 -4.24 -11.62 -5.48
C LYS A 81 -4.24 -11.87 -3.96
N GLU A 82 -3.45 -12.82 -3.47
CA GLU A 82 -3.31 -13.18 -2.07
C GLU A 82 -2.56 -12.09 -1.28
N ILE A 83 -2.98 -11.83 -0.06
CA ILE A 83 -2.19 -11.05 0.90
C ILE A 83 -1.17 -11.99 1.52
N VAL A 84 0.06 -11.89 1.05
CA VAL A 84 1.16 -12.79 1.41
C VAL A 84 1.89 -12.36 2.69
N ALA A 85 1.81 -11.07 3.01
CA ALA A 85 2.40 -10.51 4.22
C ALA A 85 1.57 -9.35 4.74
N PHE A 86 1.45 -9.21 6.04
CA PHE A 86 0.85 -8.04 6.67
C PHE A 86 1.37 -7.83 8.09
N ASN A 87 1.22 -6.61 8.58
CA ASN A 87 1.53 -6.26 9.96
C ASN A 87 0.61 -5.12 10.43
N VAL A 88 0.00 -5.30 11.60
CA VAL A 88 -0.79 -4.24 12.27
C VAL A 88 0.03 -3.64 13.39
N SER A 89 0.23 -2.32 13.38
CA SER A 89 1.07 -1.62 14.35
C SER A 89 0.37 -0.38 14.91
N ARG A 90 0.75 0.02 16.13
CA ARG A 90 0.36 1.31 16.72
C ARG A 90 1.21 2.45 16.16
N ASP A 91 2.42 2.15 15.69
CA ASP A 91 3.38 3.11 15.21
C ASP A 91 3.60 3.02 13.72
N LEU A 92 3.69 4.18 13.07
CA LEU A 92 4.03 4.29 11.67
C LEU A 92 5.56 4.43 11.52
N SER A 93 6.25 3.31 11.36
CA SER A 93 7.70 3.26 11.22
C SER A 93 8.13 2.49 9.96
N VAL A 94 9.38 2.63 9.57
CA VAL A 94 9.96 1.84 8.47
C VAL A 94 9.91 0.34 8.79
N LYS A 95 10.06 -0.02 10.08
CA LYS A 95 9.92 -1.42 10.53
C LYS A 95 8.53 -1.96 10.25
N THR A 96 7.48 -1.14 10.44
CA THR A 96 6.09 -1.54 10.18
C THR A 96 5.91 -2.00 8.74
N ALA A 97 6.56 -1.35 7.76
CA ALA A 97 6.49 -1.72 6.35
C ALA A 97 7.21 -3.04 6.04
N PHE A 98 8.15 -3.48 6.88
CA PHE A 98 9.03 -4.60 6.55
C PHE A 98 8.79 -5.87 7.39
N ILE A 99 8.25 -5.78 8.60
CA ILE A 99 8.16 -6.91 9.54
C ILE A 99 7.47 -8.13 8.90
N GLY A 100 6.26 -8.01 8.41
CA GLY A 100 5.54 -9.14 7.80
C GLY A 100 6.18 -9.62 6.49
N LEU A 101 6.78 -8.71 5.73
CA LEU A 101 7.45 -9.01 4.48
C LEU A 101 8.76 -9.77 4.70
N GLU A 102 9.51 -9.46 5.75
CA GLU A 102 10.78 -10.13 6.05
C GLU A 102 10.62 -11.64 6.23
N ASP A 103 9.57 -12.07 6.91
CA ASP A 103 9.30 -13.50 7.12
C ASP A 103 9.01 -14.21 5.79
N VAL A 104 8.24 -13.56 4.89
CA VAL A 104 8.00 -14.11 3.56
C VAL A 104 9.28 -14.22 2.75
N LEU A 105 10.14 -13.19 2.79
CA LEU A 105 11.41 -13.18 2.04
C LEU A 105 12.43 -14.21 2.56
N LYS A 106 12.43 -14.49 3.87
CA LYS A 106 13.30 -15.52 4.46
C LYS A 106 12.91 -16.94 4.05
N HIS A 107 11.60 -17.21 3.97
CA HIS A 107 11.11 -18.56 3.73
C HIS A 107 10.90 -18.86 2.23
N LYS A 108 10.65 -17.85 1.43
CA LYS A 108 10.46 -18.00 -0.01
C LYS A 108 11.74 -17.60 -0.76
N LYS A 109 12.39 -18.57 -1.41
CA LYS A 109 13.47 -18.29 -2.37
C LYS A 109 12.87 -17.74 -3.66
N CYS A 110 12.41 -16.49 -3.64
CA CYS A 110 11.84 -15.83 -4.82
C CYS A 110 12.97 -15.30 -5.71
N SER A 111 13.32 -16.02 -6.77
CA SER A 111 14.24 -15.48 -7.79
C SER A 111 13.57 -14.38 -8.58
N ASN A 112 14.23 -13.23 -8.73
CA ASN A 112 13.74 -12.06 -9.52
C ASN A 112 12.41 -11.47 -9.01
N LEU A 113 12.18 -11.44 -7.70
CA LEU A 113 11.01 -10.79 -7.12
C LEU A 113 11.07 -9.27 -7.32
N ILE A 114 9.97 -8.69 -7.78
CA ILE A 114 9.76 -7.24 -7.84
C ILE A 114 8.78 -6.85 -6.74
N ILE A 115 9.13 -5.86 -5.91
CA ILE A 115 8.21 -5.25 -4.95
C ILE A 115 7.89 -3.84 -5.40
N HIS A 116 6.61 -3.59 -5.65
CA HIS A 116 6.09 -2.29 -6.06
C HIS A 116 5.39 -1.58 -4.91
N SER A 117 5.71 -0.31 -4.73
CA SER A 117 5.12 0.56 -3.70
C SER A 117 4.88 1.97 -4.23
N ASP A 118 4.23 2.80 -3.43
CA ASP A 118 4.27 4.24 -3.64
C ASP A 118 5.64 4.84 -3.27
N GLN A 119 5.78 6.18 -3.42
CA GLN A 119 6.97 6.92 -3.03
C GLN A 119 6.91 7.40 -1.57
N GLY A 120 6.21 6.67 -0.69
CA GLY A 120 6.12 6.96 0.73
C GLY A 120 7.48 6.95 1.43
N VAL A 121 7.60 7.74 2.51
CA VAL A 121 8.85 7.87 3.27
C VAL A 121 9.38 6.54 3.81
N HIS A 122 8.50 5.58 4.05
CA HIS A 122 8.85 4.26 4.55
C HIS A 122 9.59 3.42 3.50
N TYR A 123 9.15 3.51 2.24
CA TYR A 123 9.68 2.75 1.10
C TYR A 123 10.93 3.38 0.48
N THR A 124 11.10 4.71 0.64
CA THR A 124 12.30 5.45 0.19
C THR A 124 13.41 5.50 1.25
N HIS A 125 13.13 5.02 2.47
CA HIS A 125 14.10 5.02 3.56
C HIS A 125 15.26 4.04 3.30
N PRO A 126 16.54 4.43 3.55
CA PRO A 126 17.70 3.58 3.28
C PRO A 126 17.61 2.19 3.90
N MET A 127 17.08 2.09 5.13
CA MET A 127 16.92 0.81 5.81
C MET A 127 16.01 -0.15 5.01
N TYR A 128 14.90 0.33 4.46
CA TYR A 128 14.00 -0.48 3.63
C TYR A 128 14.69 -0.90 2.32
N VAL A 129 15.30 0.06 1.62
CA VAL A 129 16.00 -0.17 0.35
C VAL A 129 17.14 -1.18 0.52
N ASN A 130 17.96 -1.02 1.58
CA ASN A 130 19.08 -1.93 1.85
C ASN A 130 18.59 -3.35 2.18
N LYS A 131 17.51 -3.44 2.98
CA LYS A 131 16.89 -4.74 3.28
C LYS A 131 16.40 -5.46 2.02
N LEU A 132 15.73 -4.78 1.10
CA LEU A 132 15.32 -5.40 -0.17
C LEU A 132 16.53 -5.89 -0.98
N LYS A 133 17.62 -5.11 -1.00
CA LYS A 133 18.88 -5.50 -1.69
C LYS A 133 19.52 -6.75 -1.05
N GLU A 134 19.52 -6.85 0.29
CA GLU A 134 20.02 -8.02 1.02
C GLU A 134 19.30 -9.31 0.58
N PHE A 135 18.01 -9.22 0.27
CA PHE A 135 17.21 -10.35 -0.24
C PHE A 135 17.21 -10.49 -1.77
N GLY A 136 18.00 -9.69 -2.49
CA GLY A 136 18.03 -9.73 -3.96
C GLY A 136 16.74 -9.29 -4.64
N VAL A 137 15.92 -8.48 -3.95
CA VAL A 137 14.60 -8.01 -4.43
C VAL A 137 14.76 -6.73 -5.21
N THR A 138 14.12 -6.65 -6.38
CA THR A 138 14.06 -5.44 -7.19
C THR A 138 12.95 -4.53 -6.70
N GLN A 139 13.27 -3.28 -6.38
CA GLN A 139 12.28 -2.28 -6.00
C GLN A 139 11.73 -1.56 -7.22
N SER A 140 10.41 -1.40 -7.27
CA SER A 140 9.69 -0.58 -8.25
C SER A 140 8.81 0.42 -7.50
N MET A 141 8.67 1.65 -8.01
CA MET A 141 7.84 2.66 -7.37
C MET A 141 6.89 3.32 -8.36
N SER A 142 5.66 3.61 -7.89
CA SER A 142 4.68 4.38 -8.64
C SER A 142 5.21 5.78 -8.99
N ARG A 143 4.70 6.36 -10.06
CA ARG A 143 4.98 7.76 -10.39
C ARG A 143 4.37 8.69 -9.36
N LYS A 144 5.03 9.81 -9.10
CA LYS A 144 4.58 10.80 -8.13
C LYS A 144 3.17 11.33 -8.47
N GLY A 145 2.22 11.14 -7.56
CA GLY A 145 0.85 11.63 -7.71
C GLY A 145 -0.05 10.82 -8.65
N ASN A 146 0.40 9.64 -9.10
CA ASN A 146 -0.42 8.74 -9.89
C ASN A 146 -0.93 7.56 -9.03
N CYS A 147 -2.17 7.69 -8.52
CA CYS A 147 -2.81 6.66 -7.71
C CYS A 147 -3.04 5.35 -8.48
N LEU A 148 -3.23 5.41 -9.80
CA LEU A 148 -3.44 4.21 -10.62
C LEU A 148 -2.24 3.25 -10.61
N ASP A 149 -1.04 3.77 -10.32
CA ASP A 149 0.17 2.95 -10.29
C ASP A 149 0.23 1.99 -9.08
N ASN A 150 -0.62 2.17 -8.03
CA ASN A 150 -0.71 1.28 -6.86
C ASN A 150 -2.11 0.68 -6.64
N ALA A 151 -2.96 0.77 -7.66
CA ALA A 151 -4.36 0.35 -7.63
C ALA A 151 -4.62 -1.08 -7.07
N PRO A 152 -3.79 -2.11 -7.31
CA PRO A 152 -4.07 -3.46 -6.82
C PRO A 152 -4.14 -3.58 -5.30
N ILE A 153 -3.24 -2.91 -4.55
CA ILE A 153 -3.27 -2.95 -3.09
C ILE A 153 -4.28 -1.93 -2.52
N GLU A 154 -4.46 -0.78 -3.17
CA GLU A 154 -5.47 0.20 -2.78
C GLU A 154 -6.89 -0.39 -2.86
N SER A 155 -7.17 -1.19 -3.91
CA SER A 155 -8.43 -1.93 -4.06
C SER A 155 -8.68 -2.91 -2.90
N PHE A 156 -7.64 -3.61 -2.43
CA PHE A 156 -7.77 -4.48 -1.26
C PHE A 156 -8.14 -3.68 -0.01
N PHE A 157 -7.46 -2.55 0.25
CA PHE A 157 -7.79 -1.72 1.40
C PHE A 157 -9.19 -1.11 1.32
N GLY A 158 -9.65 -0.76 0.12
CA GLY A 158 -11.02 -0.30 -0.12
C GLY A 158 -12.02 -1.36 0.32
N HIS A 159 -11.95 -2.56 -0.26
CA HIS A 159 -12.83 -3.67 0.09
C HIS A 159 -12.79 -4.02 1.59
N MET A 160 -11.60 -4.08 2.18
CA MET A 160 -11.47 -4.35 3.62
C MET A 160 -12.22 -3.31 4.46
N LYS A 161 -12.09 -2.03 4.15
CA LYS A 161 -12.75 -0.95 4.91
C LYS A 161 -14.26 -0.90 4.71
N ASP A 162 -14.74 -1.42 3.58
CA ASP A 162 -16.17 -1.53 3.29
C ASP A 162 -16.77 -2.78 3.97
N ASP A 163 -16.01 -3.87 4.06
CA ASP A 163 -16.47 -5.16 4.58
C ASP A 163 -16.43 -5.26 6.12
N ILE A 164 -15.55 -4.48 6.81
CA ILE A 164 -15.38 -4.54 8.27
C ILE A 164 -15.52 -3.19 8.97
N ASP A 165 -16.20 -3.17 10.12
CA ASP A 165 -16.37 -1.95 10.93
C ASP A 165 -15.23 -1.76 11.94
N ILE A 166 -14.12 -1.21 11.48
CA ILE A 166 -12.94 -0.89 12.31
C ILE A 166 -13.28 0.17 13.37
N LYS A 167 -14.24 1.06 13.09
CA LYS A 167 -14.56 2.18 13.97
C LYS A 167 -15.25 1.71 15.28
N SER A 168 -15.91 0.57 15.24
CA SER A 168 -16.56 -0.03 16.42
C SER A 168 -15.56 -0.60 17.44
N CYS A 169 -14.34 -0.92 17.00
CA CYS A 169 -13.30 -1.48 17.87
C CYS A 169 -12.93 -0.50 18.99
N GLN A 170 -12.84 -1.01 20.23
CA GLN A 170 -12.51 -0.25 21.42
C GLN A 170 -11.02 -0.31 21.77
N THR A 171 -10.34 -1.35 21.33
CA THR A 171 -8.91 -1.60 21.63
C THR A 171 -8.11 -1.88 20.36
N PHE A 172 -6.81 -1.68 20.44
CA PHE A 172 -5.90 -2.04 19.36
C PHE A 172 -5.91 -3.56 19.07
N GLU A 173 -6.05 -4.36 20.11
CA GLU A 173 -6.07 -5.83 19.99
C GLU A 173 -7.32 -6.32 19.23
N GLU A 174 -8.46 -5.64 19.44
CA GLU A 174 -9.66 -5.89 18.63
C GLU A 174 -9.44 -5.53 17.15
N VAL A 175 -8.82 -4.36 16.87
CA VAL A 175 -8.47 -3.97 15.49
C VAL A 175 -7.56 -5.01 14.85
N LYS A 176 -6.52 -5.44 15.55
CA LYS A 176 -5.57 -6.45 15.07
C LYS A 176 -6.28 -7.76 14.75
N LYS A 177 -7.06 -8.29 15.69
CA LYS A 177 -7.82 -9.53 15.50
C LYS A 177 -8.83 -9.44 14.35
N LEU A 178 -9.53 -8.30 14.22
CA LEU A 178 -10.50 -8.08 13.15
C LEU A 178 -9.81 -8.09 11.77
N VAL A 179 -8.66 -7.43 11.64
CA VAL A 179 -7.86 -7.41 10.40
C VAL A 179 -7.30 -8.81 10.08
N GLU A 180 -6.76 -9.53 11.07
CA GLU A 180 -6.25 -10.89 10.89
C GLU A 180 -7.35 -11.83 10.39
N THR A 181 -8.53 -11.77 11.02
CA THR A 181 -9.69 -12.55 10.60
C THR A 181 -10.14 -12.20 9.18
N TYR A 182 -10.18 -10.90 8.85
CA TYR A 182 -10.55 -10.49 7.50
C TYR A 182 -9.55 -10.96 6.44
N ILE A 183 -8.26 -10.88 6.70
CA ILE A 183 -7.24 -11.33 5.74
C ILE A 183 -7.32 -12.85 5.53
N ALA A 184 -7.58 -13.62 6.58
CA ALA A 184 -7.82 -15.05 6.48
C ALA A 184 -9.05 -15.36 5.60
N TYR A 185 -10.17 -14.69 5.84
CA TYR A 185 -11.38 -14.76 5.01
C TYR A 185 -11.10 -14.34 3.55
N TYR A 186 -10.42 -13.20 3.35
CA TYR A 186 -10.09 -12.68 2.03
C TYR A 186 -9.27 -13.69 1.20
N ASN A 187 -8.28 -14.31 1.81
CA ASN A 187 -7.41 -15.25 1.12
C ASN A 187 -8.08 -16.61 0.84
N ASN A 188 -8.91 -17.14 1.77
CA ASN A 188 -9.36 -18.52 1.73
C ASN A 188 -10.84 -18.69 1.37
N GLU A 189 -11.68 -17.66 1.57
CA GLU A 189 -13.13 -17.81 1.44
C GLU A 189 -13.75 -16.81 0.45
N ARG A 190 -13.15 -15.63 0.27
CA ARG A 190 -13.67 -14.58 -0.59
C ARG A 190 -13.39 -14.85 -2.06
N SER A 191 -14.35 -15.45 -2.77
CA SER A 191 -14.28 -15.64 -4.22
C SER A 191 -14.27 -14.30 -4.96
N GLN A 192 -13.47 -14.20 -6.02
CA GLN A 192 -13.30 -12.99 -6.82
C GLN A 192 -13.63 -13.21 -8.28
N TRP A 193 -14.45 -12.33 -8.87
CA TRP A 193 -14.81 -12.42 -10.28
C TRP A 193 -13.58 -12.40 -11.20
N GLY A 194 -12.60 -11.55 -10.93
CA GLY A 194 -11.35 -11.44 -11.68
C GLY A 194 -10.43 -12.66 -11.57
N LEU A 195 -10.76 -13.62 -10.68
CA LEU A 195 -10.05 -14.89 -10.52
C LEU A 195 -10.93 -16.08 -10.97
N ASN A 196 -11.84 -15.87 -11.89
CA ASN A 196 -12.79 -16.91 -12.35
C ASN A 196 -13.59 -17.52 -11.19
N LYS A 197 -14.03 -16.68 -10.24
CA LYS A 197 -14.74 -17.04 -9.00
C LYS A 197 -13.92 -17.89 -8.02
N MET A 198 -12.62 -17.99 -8.19
CA MET A 198 -11.72 -18.60 -7.20
C MET A 198 -11.40 -17.62 -6.06
N THR A 199 -11.03 -18.16 -4.92
CA THR A 199 -10.34 -17.42 -3.87
C THR A 199 -8.86 -17.20 -4.24
N PRO A 200 -8.16 -16.25 -3.61
CA PRO A 200 -6.72 -16.10 -3.80
C PRO A 200 -5.91 -17.38 -3.56
N ALA A 201 -6.25 -18.15 -2.51
CA ALA A 201 -5.60 -19.43 -2.19
C ALA A 201 -5.85 -20.49 -3.27
N GLU A 202 -7.10 -20.64 -3.75
CA GLU A 202 -7.42 -21.52 -4.87
C GLU A 202 -6.70 -21.13 -6.15
N ARG A 203 -6.60 -19.81 -6.43
CA ARG A 203 -5.84 -19.30 -7.58
C ARG A 203 -4.36 -19.65 -7.47
N ARG A 204 -3.75 -19.57 -6.28
CA ARG A 204 -2.37 -19.99 -6.03
C ARG A 204 -2.20 -21.47 -6.35
N CYS A 205 -3.07 -22.32 -5.80
CA CYS A 205 -3.02 -23.76 -6.06
C CYS A 205 -3.18 -24.07 -7.55
N HIS A 206 -4.10 -23.38 -8.23
CA HIS A 206 -4.29 -23.54 -9.66
C HIS A 206 -3.04 -23.17 -10.47
N LEU A 207 -2.42 -22.01 -10.21
CA LEU A 207 -1.22 -21.55 -10.92
C LEU A 207 0.02 -22.42 -10.66
N LEU A 208 0.15 -22.99 -9.46
CA LEU A 208 1.30 -23.86 -9.12
C LEU A 208 1.16 -25.27 -9.69
N ASN A 209 -0.08 -25.74 -9.97
CA ASN A 209 -0.35 -27.07 -10.51
C ASN A 209 -0.65 -27.05 -12.02
N SER A 210 -0.71 -25.89 -12.65
CA SER A 210 -0.85 -25.77 -14.10
C SER A 210 0.50 -26.06 -14.76
N PRO A 211 0.53 -26.92 -15.80
CA PRO A 211 1.75 -27.32 -16.49
C PRO A 211 2.43 -26.15 -17.24
#